data_cde3a568b75bda9182801d17a7061841
#
_entry.id   cde3a568b75bda9182801d17a7061841
#
_cell.length_a   1.000
_cell.length_b   1.000
_cell.length_c   1.000
_cell.angle_alpha   90.00
_cell.angle_beta   90.00
_cell.angle_gamma   90.00
#
_symmetry.space_group_name_H-M   'P 1'
#
loop_
_entity.id
_entity.type
_entity.pdbx_description
1 polymer ?
#
loop_
_entity_poly.entity_id
_entity_poly.type
_entity_poly.pdbx_seq_one_letter_code
_entity_poly.pdbx_strand_id
1 'polypeptide(L)'
;MREPESGTIERWAWDYVSATSLDAKLAPPPVPTRWEEAPPLRRLEAPGRPPELRIVQKAAKTRGLNSEHGRARALHTFLHHELQAAELMAWAVLAYPSAPQEFRAGLVRIALDEIRHMHLYAKEISRLGHAIGDFTVRDWFWERIPSCPDPASFVAAMGLGFESANLEHTTSYAARFRDAGDEQGARVQELIGREEVAHVRFGARWFETFRGGMDFETWRTALPAPLSPLLMRGRPLHREARRRAGQPEPFLDALDAWQPDDLPGS
;
A
#
# COMPACT_ATOMS: atom_id res chain seq x y z
N MET A 1 -18.29 -10.28 -15.19
CA MET A 1 -16.87 -10.26 -15.65
C MET A 1 -16.40 -11.71 -15.76
N ARG A 2 -15.69 -12.08 -16.85
CA ARG A 2 -15.19 -13.47 -17.03
C ARG A 2 -13.94 -13.67 -16.15
N GLU A 3 -13.89 -14.78 -15.40
CA GLU A 3 -12.74 -15.17 -14.61
C GLU A 3 -11.51 -15.48 -15.50
N PRO A 4 -10.28 -15.27 -14.99
CA PRO A 4 -9.06 -15.62 -15.70
C PRO A 4 -8.89 -17.14 -15.88
N GLU A 5 -8.03 -17.53 -16.82
CA GLU A 5 -7.68 -18.93 -17.04
C GLU A 5 -6.99 -19.55 -15.83
N SER A 6 -7.35 -20.78 -15.51
CA SER A 6 -6.71 -21.53 -14.41
C SER A 6 -5.21 -21.70 -14.64
N GLY A 7 -4.43 -21.60 -13.56
CA GLY A 7 -2.97 -21.75 -13.59
C GLY A 7 -2.22 -20.56 -14.21
N THR A 8 -2.87 -19.38 -14.30
CA THR A 8 -2.22 -18.12 -14.71
C THR A 8 -2.01 -17.18 -13.55
N ILE A 9 -1.12 -16.22 -13.72
CA ILE A 9 -0.87 -15.15 -12.74
C ILE A 9 -2.11 -14.29 -12.55
N GLU A 10 -2.86 -14.01 -13.62
CA GLU A 10 -4.15 -13.32 -13.55
C GLU A 10 -5.17 -14.08 -12.71
N ARG A 11 -5.19 -15.42 -12.81
CA ARG A 11 -6.06 -16.25 -11.97
C ARG A 11 -5.65 -16.17 -10.51
N TRP A 12 -4.37 -16.27 -10.21
CA TRP A 12 -3.84 -16.07 -8.87
C TRP A 12 -4.23 -14.70 -8.30
N ALA A 13 -4.05 -13.63 -9.07
CA ALA A 13 -4.40 -12.27 -8.66
C ALA A 13 -5.91 -12.13 -8.39
N TRP A 14 -6.75 -12.71 -9.25
CA TRP A 14 -8.20 -12.75 -9.07
C TRP A 14 -8.60 -13.47 -7.80
N ASP A 15 -8.09 -14.67 -7.61
CA ASP A 15 -8.39 -15.50 -6.44
C ASP A 15 -7.93 -14.82 -5.15
N TYR A 16 -6.75 -14.18 -5.15
CA TYR A 16 -6.22 -13.44 -4.01
C TYR A 16 -7.11 -12.24 -3.65
N VAL A 17 -7.48 -11.41 -4.62
CA VAL A 17 -8.36 -10.26 -4.36
C VAL A 17 -9.74 -10.71 -3.88
N SER A 18 -10.29 -11.77 -4.47
CA SER A 18 -11.65 -12.27 -4.17
C SER A 18 -11.72 -13.16 -2.92
N ALA A 19 -10.59 -13.56 -2.35
CA ALA A 19 -10.54 -14.46 -1.19
C ALA A 19 -11.28 -13.88 0.01
N THR A 20 -12.09 -14.73 0.67
CA THR A 20 -12.91 -14.37 1.82
C THR A 20 -12.47 -15.05 3.12
N SER A 21 -11.35 -15.76 3.12
CA SER A 21 -10.77 -16.35 4.34
C SER A 21 -9.45 -15.67 4.68
N LEU A 22 -9.17 -15.55 5.97
CA LEU A 22 -7.93 -14.96 6.47
C LEU A 22 -6.70 -15.79 6.05
N ASP A 23 -6.83 -17.12 6.06
CA ASP A 23 -5.75 -18.01 5.61
C ASP A 23 -5.38 -17.79 4.15
N ALA A 24 -6.35 -17.62 3.26
CA ALA A 24 -6.10 -17.35 1.84
C ALA A 24 -5.45 -15.97 1.62
N LYS A 25 -5.68 -15.00 2.51
CA LYS A 25 -5.02 -13.68 2.47
C LYS A 25 -3.59 -13.73 3.03
N LEU A 26 -3.35 -14.51 4.07
CA LEU A 26 -2.04 -14.62 4.70
C LEU A 26 -1.13 -15.66 4.02
N ALA A 27 -1.69 -16.75 3.51
CA ALA A 27 -0.94 -17.84 2.91
C ALA A 27 -1.55 -18.26 1.56
N PRO A 28 -1.57 -17.36 0.55
CA PRO A 28 -2.04 -17.73 -0.77
C PRO A 28 -1.18 -18.82 -1.39
N PRO A 29 -1.71 -19.60 -2.35
CA PRO A 29 -0.92 -20.59 -3.06
C PRO A 29 0.26 -19.93 -3.80
N PRO A 30 1.31 -20.71 -4.14
CA PRO A 30 2.42 -20.20 -4.92
C PRO A 30 1.96 -19.54 -6.23
N VAL A 31 2.60 -18.41 -6.57
CA VAL A 31 2.28 -17.69 -7.80
C VAL A 31 2.68 -18.55 -9.02
N PRO A 32 1.78 -18.76 -9.99
CA PRO A 32 2.12 -19.42 -11.24
C PRO A 32 3.18 -18.66 -12.03
N THR A 33 3.80 -19.32 -13.02
CA THR A 33 4.75 -18.67 -13.93
C THR A 33 4.12 -18.26 -15.26
N ARG A 34 2.94 -18.77 -15.57
CA ARG A 34 2.25 -18.52 -16.84
C ARG A 34 1.36 -17.29 -16.75
N TRP A 35 1.44 -16.44 -17.76
CA TRP A 35 0.50 -15.34 -17.99
C TRP A 35 -0.63 -15.79 -18.91
N GLU A 36 -1.82 -15.19 -18.76
CA GLU A 36 -2.92 -15.35 -19.70
C GLU A 36 -2.55 -14.68 -21.04
N GLU A 37 -2.84 -15.33 -22.15
CA GLU A 37 -2.63 -14.75 -23.49
C GLU A 37 -3.72 -13.72 -23.79
N ALA A 38 -3.33 -12.49 -24.14
CA ALA A 38 -4.24 -11.36 -24.41
C ALA A 38 -5.33 -11.17 -23.34
N PRO A 39 -4.99 -10.97 -22.05
CA PRO A 39 -5.96 -10.87 -20.98
C PRO A 39 -6.89 -9.67 -21.19
N PRO A 40 -8.23 -9.84 -21.02
CA PRO A 40 -9.14 -8.71 -21.04
C PRO A 40 -8.98 -7.86 -19.77
N LEU A 41 -9.38 -6.59 -19.87
CA LEU A 41 -9.44 -5.70 -18.71
C LEU A 41 -10.47 -6.26 -17.69
N ARG A 42 -10.01 -6.37 -16.42
CA ARG A 42 -10.85 -6.79 -15.30
C ARG A 42 -10.66 -5.84 -14.12
N ARG A 43 -11.68 -5.08 -13.79
CA ARG A 43 -11.71 -4.19 -12.63
C ARG A 43 -12.70 -4.73 -11.60
N LEU A 44 -12.20 -5.39 -10.57
CA LEU A 44 -13.02 -5.77 -9.42
C LEU A 44 -13.41 -4.50 -8.66
N GLU A 45 -14.68 -4.37 -8.29
CA GLU A 45 -15.22 -3.19 -7.60
C GLU A 45 -14.85 -3.20 -6.10
N ALA A 46 -14.71 -4.39 -5.52
CA ALA A 46 -14.36 -4.57 -4.12
C ALA A 46 -13.59 -5.88 -3.92
N PRO A 47 -12.79 -5.98 -2.87
CA PRO A 47 -12.12 -7.21 -2.50
C PRO A 47 -13.06 -8.16 -1.75
N GLY A 48 -12.73 -9.45 -1.74
CA GLY A 48 -13.27 -10.36 -0.74
C GLY A 48 -12.78 -9.97 0.65
N ARG A 49 -13.63 -10.11 1.67
CA ARG A 49 -13.25 -9.82 3.06
C ARG A 49 -13.46 -11.02 3.97
N PRO A 50 -12.41 -11.40 4.72
CA PRO A 50 -12.57 -12.32 5.83
C PRO A 50 -13.55 -11.77 6.86
N PRO A 51 -14.49 -12.58 7.41
CA PRO A 51 -15.49 -12.13 8.36
C PRO A 51 -14.89 -11.60 9.67
N GLU A 52 -13.66 -11.98 10.00
CA GLU A 52 -12.90 -11.48 11.14
C GLU A 52 -12.59 -9.98 10.99
N LEU A 53 -12.39 -9.50 9.77
CA LEU A 53 -12.08 -8.09 9.49
C LEU A 53 -13.37 -7.27 9.37
N ARG A 54 -13.81 -6.73 10.50
CA ARG A 54 -15.02 -5.90 10.58
C ARG A 54 -14.76 -4.50 9.98
N ILE A 55 -15.27 -4.27 8.77
CA ILE A 55 -15.12 -3.01 8.06
C ILE A 55 -16.11 -1.97 8.60
N VAL A 56 -15.61 -0.76 8.88
CA VAL A 56 -16.42 0.38 9.34
C VAL A 56 -16.09 1.64 8.54
N GLN A 57 -17.07 2.54 8.38
CA GLN A 57 -16.90 3.82 7.70
C GLN A 57 -15.90 4.75 8.41
N LYS A 58 -15.85 4.68 9.74
CA LYS A 58 -14.96 5.48 10.56
C LYS A 58 -14.35 4.62 11.66
N ALA A 59 -13.10 4.22 11.45
CA ALA A 59 -12.36 3.49 12.48
C ALA A 59 -12.11 4.38 13.71
N ALA A 60 -12.15 3.77 14.90
CA ALA A 60 -11.81 4.48 16.12
C ALA A 60 -10.34 4.95 16.07
N LYS A 61 -10.09 6.20 16.42
CA LYS A 61 -8.72 6.74 16.50
C LYS A 61 -7.87 5.89 17.43
N THR A 62 -6.65 5.58 17.01
CA THR A 62 -5.67 4.92 17.88
C THR A 62 -5.39 5.84 19.06
N ARG A 63 -5.78 5.43 20.27
CA ARG A 63 -5.32 6.04 21.51
C ARG A 63 -3.83 5.73 21.66
N GLY A 64 -3.07 6.57 22.36
CA GLY A 64 -1.60 6.51 22.43
C GLY A 64 -1.01 5.10 22.60
N LEU A 65 0.27 4.93 22.30
CA LEU A 65 0.97 3.63 22.29
C LEU A 65 1.42 3.15 23.70
N ASN A 66 1.09 3.89 24.78
CA ASN A 66 1.53 3.58 26.15
C ASN A 66 0.94 2.28 26.72
N SER A 67 -0.11 1.71 26.10
CA SER A 67 -0.69 0.43 26.49
C SER A 67 -0.51 -0.63 25.40
N GLU A 68 -0.43 -1.90 25.78
CA GLU A 68 -0.40 -3.04 24.84
C GLU A 68 -1.59 -3.00 23.89
N HIS A 69 -2.78 -2.72 24.41
CA HIS A 69 -3.98 -2.55 23.60
C HIS A 69 -3.86 -1.44 22.54
N GLY A 70 -3.25 -0.29 22.90
CA GLY A 70 -3.00 0.81 21.96
C GLY A 70 -2.00 0.42 20.87
N ARG A 71 -0.91 -0.27 21.26
CA ARG A 71 0.09 -0.79 20.33
C ARG A 71 -0.50 -1.86 19.40
N ALA A 72 -1.21 -2.84 19.94
CA ALA A 72 -1.87 -3.88 19.15
C ALA A 72 -2.85 -3.29 18.14
N ARG A 73 -3.65 -2.28 18.53
CA ARG A 73 -4.57 -1.58 17.61
C ARG A 73 -3.82 -0.88 16.48
N ALA A 74 -2.69 -0.22 16.76
CA ALA A 74 -1.88 0.43 15.73
C ALA A 74 -1.34 -0.61 14.73
N LEU A 75 -0.74 -1.68 15.24
CA LEU A 75 -0.22 -2.79 14.41
C LEU A 75 -1.32 -3.46 13.58
N HIS A 76 -2.52 -3.63 14.13
CA HIS A 76 -3.67 -4.17 13.42
C HIS A 76 -4.13 -3.25 12.28
N THR A 77 -4.06 -1.92 12.49
CA THR A 77 -4.33 -0.96 11.42
C THR A 77 -3.29 -1.07 10.31
N PHE A 78 -2.00 -1.18 10.65
CA PHE A 78 -0.93 -1.36 9.67
C PHE A 78 -1.08 -2.68 8.91
N LEU A 79 -1.31 -3.79 9.60
CA LEU A 79 -1.60 -5.08 8.96
C LEU A 79 -2.71 -4.95 7.91
N HIS A 80 -3.77 -4.19 8.21
CA HIS A 80 -4.86 -3.98 7.26
C HIS A 80 -4.47 -3.07 6.10
N HIS A 81 -3.53 -2.13 6.30
CA HIS A 81 -2.96 -1.34 5.21
C HIS A 81 -2.16 -2.23 4.25
N GLU A 82 -1.28 -3.10 4.77
CA GLU A 82 -0.53 -4.06 3.95
C GLU A 82 -1.46 -5.04 3.19
N LEU A 83 -2.54 -5.50 3.84
CA LEU A 83 -3.55 -6.31 3.16
C LEU A 83 -4.15 -5.57 1.96
N GLN A 84 -4.57 -4.31 2.15
CA GLN A 84 -5.12 -3.51 1.07
C GLN A 84 -4.08 -3.24 -0.03
N ALA A 85 -2.81 -2.99 0.35
CA ALA A 85 -1.71 -2.81 -0.61
C ALA A 85 -1.48 -4.08 -1.45
N ALA A 86 -1.35 -5.25 -0.81
CA ALA A 86 -1.21 -6.53 -1.50
C ALA A 86 -2.36 -6.80 -2.48
N GLU A 87 -3.60 -6.57 -2.04
CA GLU A 87 -4.80 -6.73 -2.87
C GLU A 87 -4.82 -5.76 -4.05
N LEU A 88 -4.45 -4.49 -3.85
CA LEU A 88 -4.45 -3.47 -4.90
C LEU A 88 -3.31 -3.68 -5.90
N MET A 89 -2.16 -4.21 -5.49
CA MET A 89 -1.11 -4.66 -6.41
C MET A 89 -1.61 -5.81 -7.27
N ALA A 90 -2.28 -6.82 -6.69
CA ALA A 90 -2.88 -7.92 -7.45
C ALA A 90 -4.04 -7.42 -8.34
N TRP A 91 -4.88 -6.51 -7.86
CA TRP A 91 -5.92 -5.85 -8.64
C TRP A 91 -5.36 -5.12 -9.86
N ALA A 92 -4.24 -4.41 -9.72
CA ALA A 92 -3.62 -3.67 -10.82
C ALA A 92 -3.09 -4.59 -11.94
N VAL A 93 -2.68 -5.82 -11.61
CA VAL A 93 -2.35 -6.87 -12.61
C VAL A 93 -3.54 -7.15 -13.53
N LEU A 94 -4.76 -7.13 -12.99
CA LEU A 94 -6.01 -7.38 -13.71
C LEU A 94 -6.56 -6.13 -14.40
N ALA A 95 -6.42 -4.98 -13.74
CA ALA A 95 -6.96 -3.70 -14.21
C ALA A 95 -6.16 -3.08 -15.37
N TYR A 96 -4.89 -3.46 -15.52
CA TYR A 96 -4.00 -2.90 -16.54
C TYR A 96 -3.36 -4.00 -17.39
N PRO A 97 -4.15 -4.81 -18.13
CA PRO A 97 -3.64 -5.96 -18.88
C PRO A 97 -2.68 -5.58 -20.01
N SER A 98 -2.81 -4.37 -20.57
CA SER A 98 -1.94 -3.84 -21.61
C SER A 98 -0.65 -3.20 -21.11
N ALA A 99 -0.47 -3.05 -19.79
CA ALA A 99 0.78 -2.56 -19.21
C ALA A 99 1.93 -3.56 -19.44
N PRO A 100 3.19 -3.09 -19.51
CA PRO A 100 4.34 -3.97 -19.69
C PRO A 100 4.35 -5.15 -18.71
N GLN A 101 4.68 -6.34 -19.20
CA GLN A 101 4.71 -7.56 -18.36
C GLN A 101 5.68 -7.41 -17.18
N GLU A 102 6.81 -6.71 -17.37
CA GLU A 102 7.73 -6.39 -16.28
C GLU A 102 7.08 -5.57 -15.16
N PHE A 103 6.24 -4.60 -15.53
CA PHE A 103 5.46 -3.83 -14.56
C PHE A 103 4.54 -4.74 -13.76
N ARG A 104 3.73 -5.53 -14.47
CA ARG A 104 2.77 -6.45 -13.84
C ARG A 104 3.45 -7.50 -12.97
N ALA A 105 4.60 -8.04 -13.39
CA ALA A 105 5.43 -8.94 -12.59
C ALA A 105 6.01 -8.26 -11.33
N GLY A 106 6.36 -6.97 -11.44
CA GLY A 106 6.78 -6.16 -10.30
C GLY A 106 5.67 -5.99 -9.26
N LEU A 107 4.44 -5.73 -9.69
CA LEU A 107 3.27 -5.65 -8.81
C LEU A 107 3.06 -6.94 -8.03
N VAL A 108 3.19 -8.10 -8.68
CA VAL A 108 3.08 -9.40 -7.99
C VAL A 108 4.16 -9.56 -6.89
N ARG A 109 5.41 -9.14 -7.18
CA ARG A 109 6.49 -9.19 -6.17
C ARG A 109 6.19 -8.30 -4.96
N ILE A 110 5.71 -7.07 -5.20
CA ILE A 110 5.29 -6.18 -4.11
C ILE A 110 4.14 -6.82 -3.32
N ALA A 111 3.11 -7.36 -3.98
CA ALA A 111 2.03 -8.05 -3.27
C ALA A 111 2.52 -9.17 -2.33
N LEU A 112 3.54 -9.93 -2.74
CA LEU A 112 4.15 -10.96 -1.88
C LEU A 112 4.95 -10.35 -0.72
N ASP A 113 5.62 -9.22 -0.92
CA ASP A 113 6.30 -8.49 0.16
C ASP A 113 5.29 -7.98 1.19
N GLU A 114 4.16 -7.42 0.75
CA GLU A 114 3.09 -6.95 1.64
C GLU A 114 2.46 -8.09 2.45
N ILE A 115 2.28 -9.27 1.84
CA ILE A 115 1.83 -10.47 2.56
C ILE A 115 2.84 -10.84 3.66
N ARG A 116 4.13 -10.71 3.39
CA ARG A 116 5.17 -10.94 4.40
C ARG A 116 5.15 -9.88 5.51
N HIS A 117 4.91 -8.60 5.18
CA HIS A 117 4.72 -7.54 6.17
C HIS A 117 3.51 -7.83 7.07
N MET A 118 2.40 -8.32 6.51
CA MET A 118 1.25 -8.77 7.33
C MET A 118 1.65 -9.82 8.37
N HIS A 119 2.49 -10.80 8.01
CA HIS A 119 2.98 -11.80 8.97
C HIS A 119 3.82 -11.20 10.10
N LEU A 120 4.64 -10.18 9.81
CA LEU A 120 5.41 -9.47 10.83
C LEU A 120 4.47 -8.77 11.81
N TYR A 121 3.47 -8.06 11.31
CA TYR A 121 2.47 -7.41 12.17
C TYR A 121 1.60 -8.39 12.93
N ALA A 122 1.16 -9.49 12.31
CA ALA A 122 0.36 -10.53 12.97
C ALA A 122 1.10 -11.14 14.18
N LYS A 123 2.41 -11.42 14.03
CA LYS A 123 3.26 -11.89 15.11
C LYS A 123 3.33 -10.90 16.28
N GLU A 124 3.47 -9.62 15.99
CA GLU A 124 3.53 -8.59 17.02
C GLU A 124 2.17 -8.36 17.71
N ILE A 125 1.07 -8.43 16.97
CA ILE A 125 -0.29 -8.38 17.52
C ILE A 125 -0.50 -9.54 18.51
N SER A 126 -0.09 -10.76 18.12
CA SER A 126 -0.17 -11.93 19.00
C SER A 126 0.72 -11.80 20.24
N ARG A 127 1.93 -11.27 20.11
CA ARG A 127 2.84 -10.99 21.25
C ARG A 127 2.21 -10.04 22.28
N LEU A 128 1.38 -9.11 21.82
CA LEU A 128 0.65 -8.16 22.68
C LEU A 128 -0.68 -8.72 23.20
N GLY A 129 -0.93 -10.05 23.06
CA GLY A 129 -2.12 -10.71 23.59
C GLY A 129 -3.41 -10.45 22.80
N HIS A 130 -3.28 -10.07 21.54
CA HIS A 130 -4.40 -9.78 20.64
C HIS A 130 -4.37 -10.67 19.38
N ALA A 131 -5.48 -10.68 18.64
CA ALA A 131 -5.64 -11.41 17.39
C ALA A 131 -6.05 -10.48 16.24
N ILE A 132 -5.86 -10.95 15.01
CA ILE A 132 -6.44 -10.31 13.82
C ILE A 132 -7.97 -10.39 13.95
N GLY A 133 -8.65 -9.25 13.78
CA GLY A 133 -10.10 -9.15 13.97
C GLY A 133 -10.55 -8.53 15.31
N ASP A 134 -9.64 -8.38 16.29
CA ASP A 134 -10.00 -7.73 17.56
C ASP A 134 -10.41 -6.27 17.38
N PHE A 135 -9.93 -5.61 16.32
CA PHE A 135 -10.21 -4.20 16.05
C PHE A 135 -10.93 -4.02 14.72
N THR A 136 -11.81 -3.03 14.67
CA THR A 136 -12.44 -2.61 13.41
C THR A 136 -11.44 -1.90 12.51
N VAL A 137 -11.60 -2.05 11.19
CA VAL A 137 -10.73 -1.50 10.16
C VAL A 137 -11.54 -0.76 9.09
N ARG A 138 -10.86 -0.06 8.19
CA ARG A 138 -11.49 0.68 7.10
C ARG A 138 -10.79 0.37 5.78
N ASP A 139 -11.54 0.14 4.73
CA ASP A 139 -11.03 -0.10 3.38
C ASP A 139 -10.69 1.22 2.66
N TRP A 140 -9.89 2.07 3.33
CA TRP A 140 -9.64 3.43 2.89
C TRP A 140 -8.90 3.52 1.55
N PHE A 141 -7.98 2.59 1.25
CA PHE A 141 -7.27 2.53 -0.03
C PHE A 141 -8.22 2.04 -1.13
N TRP A 142 -9.02 1.01 -0.85
CA TRP A 142 -10.01 0.48 -1.79
C TRP A 142 -11.11 1.48 -2.16
N GLU A 143 -11.47 2.37 -1.26
CA GLU A 143 -12.42 3.44 -1.55
C GLU A 143 -11.89 4.44 -2.61
N ARG A 144 -10.59 4.42 -2.95
CA ARG A 144 -9.92 5.46 -3.76
C ARG A 144 -9.16 4.93 -4.96
N ILE A 145 -8.36 3.92 -4.77
CA ILE A 145 -7.42 3.43 -5.79
C ILE A 145 -8.10 2.83 -7.03
N PRO A 146 -9.23 2.10 -6.93
CA PRO A 146 -9.92 1.62 -8.12
C PRO A 146 -10.41 2.70 -9.09
N SER A 147 -10.45 3.95 -8.66
CA SER A 147 -10.75 5.10 -9.53
C SER A 147 -9.59 5.54 -10.45
N CYS A 148 -8.35 5.03 -10.22
CA CYS A 148 -7.20 5.30 -11.08
C CYS A 148 -7.47 4.84 -12.52
N PRO A 149 -7.51 5.73 -13.51
CA PRO A 149 -7.92 5.37 -14.87
C PRO A 149 -6.84 4.55 -15.61
N ASP A 150 -5.58 4.76 -15.29
CA ASP A 150 -4.41 4.21 -15.98
C ASP A 150 -3.29 3.81 -14.99
N PRO A 151 -2.29 3.02 -15.42
CA PRO A 151 -1.21 2.57 -14.54
C PRO A 151 -0.33 3.71 -14.01
N ALA A 152 -0.23 4.85 -14.69
CA ALA A 152 0.52 6.01 -14.18
C ALA A 152 -0.18 6.65 -12.98
N SER A 153 -1.51 6.83 -13.03
CA SER A 153 -2.30 7.29 -11.89
C SER A 153 -2.24 6.33 -10.71
N PHE A 154 -2.24 5.01 -11.00
CA PHE A 154 -2.08 3.98 -9.97
C PHE A 154 -0.74 4.10 -9.24
N VAL A 155 0.39 4.15 -9.98
CA VAL A 155 1.71 4.28 -9.34
C VAL A 155 1.92 5.66 -8.71
N ALA A 156 1.25 6.70 -9.20
CA ALA A 156 1.26 8.02 -8.56
C ALA A 156 0.61 7.96 -7.16
N ALA A 157 -0.53 7.27 -7.04
CA ALA A 157 -1.27 7.18 -5.79
C ALA A 157 -0.68 6.12 -4.84
N MET A 158 -0.41 4.91 -5.32
CA MET A 158 0.15 3.84 -4.49
C MET A 158 1.65 4.05 -4.25
N GLY A 159 2.50 3.91 -5.26
CA GLY A 159 3.96 3.88 -5.12
C GLY A 159 4.56 5.20 -4.65
N LEU A 160 4.23 6.31 -5.34
CA LEU A 160 4.74 7.64 -4.99
C LEU A 160 3.89 8.36 -3.92
N GLY A 161 2.70 7.82 -3.65
CA GLY A 161 1.79 8.32 -2.63
C GLY A 161 1.90 7.53 -1.32
N PHE A 162 1.11 6.48 -1.18
CA PHE A 162 0.95 5.76 0.10
C PHE A 162 2.22 5.06 0.56
N GLU A 163 2.93 4.33 -0.35
CA GLU A 163 4.19 3.68 -0.02
C GLU A 163 5.28 4.71 0.36
N SER A 164 5.31 5.85 -0.34
CA SER A 164 6.22 6.93 0.02
C SER A 164 5.92 7.54 1.39
N ALA A 165 4.63 7.74 1.73
CA ALA A 165 4.25 8.25 3.04
C ALA A 165 4.56 7.23 4.16
N ASN A 166 4.61 5.93 3.82
CA ASN A 166 4.97 4.88 4.77
C ASN A 166 6.44 4.99 5.23
N LEU A 167 7.35 5.58 4.42
CA LEU A 167 8.73 5.87 4.83
C LEU A 167 8.80 6.79 6.06
N GLU A 168 7.92 7.80 6.14
CA GLU A 168 7.82 8.69 7.29
C GLU A 168 7.04 8.03 8.45
N HIS A 169 5.96 7.34 8.13
CA HIS A 169 5.11 6.71 9.14
C HIS A 169 5.88 5.65 9.91
N THR A 170 6.59 4.74 9.25
CA THR A 170 7.38 3.70 9.89
C THR A 170 8.46 4.29 10.80
N THR A 171 9.17 5.34 10.35
CA THR A 171 10.17 6.05 11.16
C THR A 171 9.53 6.68 12.40
N SER A 172 8.41 7.39 12.24
CA SER A 172 7.69 8.01 13.34
C SER A 172 7.16 6.98 14.35
N TYR A 173 6.57 5.90 13.84
CA TYR A 173 6.04 4.86 14.73
C TYR A 173 7.16 4.05 15.41
N ALA A 174 8.31 3.81 14.77
CA ALA A 174 9.46 3.18 15.42
C ALA A 174 9.92 3.99 16.64
N ALA A 175 10.04 5.32 16.52
CA ALA A 175 10.36 6.20 17.65
C ALA A 175 9.30 6.11 18.77
N ARG A 176 8.02 6.19 18.40
CA ARG A 176 6.90 6.14 19.37
C ARG A 176 6.77 4.77 20.06
N PHE A 177 7.10 3.67 19.40
CA PHE A 177 7.16 2.34 20.03
C PHE A 177 8.30 2.28 21.04
N ARG A 178 9.50 2.85 20.73
CA ARG A 178 10.61 2.96 21.69
C ARG A 178 10.25 3.81 22.91
N ASP A 179 9.64 4.97 22.69
CA ASP A 179 9.19 5.84 23.78
C ASP A 179 8.18 5.13 24.70
N ALA A 180 7.41 4.20 24.16
CA ALA A 180 6.50 3.34 24.91
C ALA A 180 7.17 2.08 25.52
N GLY A 181 8.50 1.93 25.40
CA GLY A 181 9.26 0.78 25.90
C GLY A 181 9.14 -0.50 25.04
N ASP A 182 8.60 -0.41 23.84
CA ASP A 182 8.42 -1.56 22.93
C ASP A 182 9.47 -1.57 21.82
N GLU A 183 10.68 -2.01 22.15
CA GLU A 183 11.79 -2.09 21.22
C GLU A 183 11.55 -3.11 20.09
N GLN A 184 10.77 -4.17 20.35
CA GLN A 184 10.48 -5.17 19.33
C GLN A 184 9.52 -4.62 18.27
N GLY A 185 8.46 -3.94 18.68
CA GLY A 185 7.57 -3.23 17.76
C GLY A 185 8.30 -2.17 16.95
N ALA A 186 9.25 -1.44 17.58
CA ALA A 186 10.08 -0.46 16.87
C ALA A 186 10.92 -1.11 15.77
N ARG A 187 11.57 -2.26 16.04
CA ARG A 187 12.39 -2.97 15.05
C ARG A 187 11.58 -3.46 13.85
N VAL A 188 10.34 -3.89 14.06
CA VAL A 188 9.45 -4.28 12.96
C VAL A 188 9.13 -3.09 12.06
N GLN A 189 8.81 -1.91 12.64
CA GLN A 189 8.60 -0.69 11.87
C GLN A 189 9.83 -0.30 11.04
N GLU A 190 11.03 -0.37 11.63
CA GLU A 190 12.28 -0.07 10.93
C GLU A 190 12.61 -1.08 9.82
N LEU A 191 12.30 -2.36 10.03
CA LEU A 191 12.49 -3.38 8.99
C LEU A 191 11.60 -3.07 7.79
N ILE A 192 10.31 -2.90 8.01
CA ILE A 192 9.34 -2.59 6.95
C ILE A 192 9.74 -1.29 6.25
N GLY A 193 10.03 -0.21 6.99
CA GLY A 193 10.42 1.06 6.39
C GLY A 193 11.68 0.99 5.51
N ARG A 194 12.62 0.09 5.79
CA ARG A 194 13.78 -0.15 4.90
C ARG A 194 13.38 -0.85 3.60
N GLU A 195 12.43 -1.75 3.67
CA GLU A 195 11.95 -2.54 2.52
C GLU A 195 11.05 -1.70 1.61
N GLU A 196 10.25 -0.80 2.17
CA GLU A 196 9.41 0.15 1.44
C GLU A 196 10.18 1.03 0.44
N VAL A 197 11.47 1.30 0.68
CA VAL A 197 12.32 2.01 -0.30
C VAL A 197 12.32 1.35 -1.68
N ALA A 198 12.22 0.01 -1.73
CA ALA A 198 12.17 -0.72 -2.99
C ALA A 198 10.80 -0.57 -3.70
N HIS A 199 9.70 -0.56 -2.93
CA HIS A 199 8.35 -0.35 -3.45
C HIS A 199 8.21 1.08 -4.02
N VAL A 200 8.68 2.08 -3.29
CA VAL A 200 8.70 3.47 -3.76
C VAL A 200 9.56 3.63 -5.02
N ARG A 201 10.73 2.98 -5.07
CA ARG A 201 11.60 2.99 -6.26
C ARG A 201 10.93 2.38 -7.47
N PHE A 202 10.18 1.29 -7.28
CA PHE A 202 9.37 0.71 -8.35
C PHE A 202 8.32 1.72 -8.84
N GLY A 203 7.62 2.40 -7.93
CA GLY A 203 6.66 3.45 -8.26
C GLY A 203 7.29 4.60 -9.04
N ALA A 204 8.46 5.10 -8.58
CA ALA A 204 9.20 6.18 -9.24
C ALA A 204 9.62 5.82 -10.67
N ARG A 205 10.26 4.65 -10.85
CA ARG A 205 10.68 4.15 -12.17
C ARG A 205 9.51 4.07 -13.13
N TRP A 206 8.39 3.49 -12.71
CA TRP A 206 7.25 3.27 -13.60
C TRP A 206 6.44 4.54 -13.85
N PHE A 207 6.35 5.44 -12.89
CA PHE A 207 5.78 6.77 -13.12
C PHE A 207 6.56 7.53 -14.19
N GLU A 208 7.88 7.60 -14.05
CA GLU A 208 8.77 8.20 -15.05
C GLU A 208 8.61 7.55 -16.44
N THR A 209 8.54 6.21 -16.48
CA THR A 209 8.34 5.47 -17.72
C THR A 209 7.01 5.82 -18.40
N PHE A 210 5.91 5.95 -17.65
CA PHE A 210 4.58 6.21 -18.20
C PHE A 210 4.32 7.69 -18.51
N ARG A 211 4.99 8.61 -17.81
CA ARG A 211 4.76 10.07 -17.95
C ARG A 211 5.93 10.83 -18.61
N GLY A 212 7.07 10.17 -18.82
CA GLY A 212 8.25 10.76 -19.45
C GLY A 212 9.08 11.66 -18.53
N GLY A 213 8.80 11.67 -17.23
CA GLY A 213 9.55 12.44 -16.24
C GLY A 213 9.01 12.33 -14.82
N MET A 214 9.78 12.83 -13.86
CA MET A 214 9.45 12.84 -12.44
C MET A 214 9.39 14.29 -11.94
N ASP A 215 8.38 15.05 -12.39
CA ASP A 215 8.09 16.37 -11.85
C ASP A 215 6.85 16.37 -10.95
N PHE A 216 6.81 17.30 -10.00
CA PHE A 216 5.76 17.35 -8.97
C PHE A 216 4.38 17.64 -9.55
N GLU A 217 4.25 18.54 -10.52
CA GLU A 217 2.95 18.91 -11.08
C GLU A 217 2.35 17.79 -11.92
N THR A 218 3.17 17.11 -12.71
CA THR A 218 2.74 15.91 -13.46
C THR A 218 2.26 14.83 -12.51
N TRP A 219 2.97 14.60 -11.40
CA TRP A 219 2.56 13.66 -10.37
C TRP A 219 1.27 14.09 -9.67
N ARG A 220 1.19 15.35 -9.21
CA ARG A 220 0.03 15.88 -8.48
C ARG A 220 -1.25 15.78 -9.31
N THR A 221 -1.18 16.09 -10.58
CA THR A 221 -2.33 16.02 -11.49
C THR A 221 -2.72 14.59 -11.88
N ALA A 222 -1.83 13.62 -11.69
CA ALA A 222 -2.13 12.20 -11.89
C ALA A 222 -2.86 11.56 -10.68
N LEU A 223 -2.90 12.22 -9.53
CA LEU A 223 -3.62 11.71 -8.35
C LEU A 223 -5.14 11.74 -8.59
N PRO A 224 -5.86 10.63 -8.35
CA PRO A 224 -7.32 10.65 -8.43
C PRO A 224 -7.93 11.46 -7.28
N ALA A 225 -8.97 12.24 -7.55
CA ALA A 225 -9.70 12.93 -6.50
C ALA A 225 -10.33 11.92 -5.51
N PRO A 226 -10.38 12.20 -4.21
CA PRO A 226 -9.95 13.43 -3.52
C PRO A 226 -8.51 13.37 -2.95
N LEU A 227 -7.63 12.55 -3.51
CA LEU A 227 -6.26 12.44 -3.04
C LEU A 227 -5.47 13.73 -3.31
N SER A 228 -4.65 14.12 -2.36
CA SER A 228 -3.83 15.33 -2.45
C SER A 228 -2.42 15.08 -1.90
N PRO A 229 -1.41 15.91 -2.23
CA PRO A 229 -0.06 15.76 -1.72
C PRO A 229 0.06 15.70 -0.20
N LEU A 230 -0.87 16.30 0.56
CA LEU A 230 -0.87 16.22 2.03
C LEU A 230 -1.05 14.79 2.56
N LEU A 231 -1.81 13.97 1.85
CA LEU A 231 -2.05 12.56 2.23
C LEU A 231 -0.88 11.66 1.87
N MET A 232 0.03 12.15 1.02
CA MET A 232 1.12 11.38 0.42
C MET A 232 2.48 11.67 1.08
N ARG A 233 2.48 12.31 2.24
CA ARG A 233 3.69 12.60 3.01
C ARG A 233 3.44 12.56 4.51
N GLY A 234 4.46 12.16 5.27
CA GLY A 234 4.57 12.45 6.70
C GLY A 234 5.36 13.73 6.96
N ARG A 235 5.46 14.13 8.22
CA ARG A 235 6.30 15.26 8.65
C ARG A 235 7.12 14.86 9.88
N PRO A 236 8.45 15.17 9.88
CA PRO A 236 9.23 15.71 8.77
C PRO A 236 9.33 14.73 7.60
N LEU A 237 9.56 15.26 6.38
CA LEU A 237 9.76 14.44 5.18
C LEU A 237 11.06 13.62 5.29
N HIS A 238 11.00 12.33 5.03
CA HIS A 238 12.19 11.46 5.07
C HIS A 238 12.99 11.56 3.76
N ARG A 239 13.60 12.72 3.52
CA ARG A 239 14.27 13.04 2.25
C ARG A 239 15.32 12.02 1.82
N GLU A 240 16.11 11.47 2.75
CA GLU A 240 17.13 10.47 2.41
C GLU A 240 16.51 9.20 1.82
N ALA A 241 15.50 8.63 2.47
CA ALA A 241 14.82 7.43 1.98
C ALA A 241 14.14 7.69 0.62
N ARG A 242 13.48 8.84 0.48
CA ARG A 242 12.83 9.24 -0.78
C ARG A 242 13.82 9.45 -1.93
N ARG A 243 14.99 10.05 -1.67
CA ARG A 243 16.08 10.14 -2.66
C ARG A 243 16.61 8.77 -3.08
N ARG A 244 16.85 7.90 -2.11
CA ARG A 244 17.25 6.51 -2.37
C ARG A 244 16.21 5.75 -3.20
N ALA A 245 14.95 6.13 -3.09
CA ALA A 245 13.85 5.58 -3.88
C ALA A 245 13.69 6.25 -5.27
N GLY A 246 14.53 7.25 -5.63
CA GLY A 246 14.52 7.88 -6.96
C GLY A 246 13.70 9.16 -7.07
N GLN A 247 13.22 9.73 -5.95
CA GLN A 247 12.53 11.02 -5.98
C GLN A 247 13.57 12.16 -5.98
N PRO A 248 13.61 13.04 -7.00
CA PRO A 248 14.61 14.12 -7.11
C PRO A 248 14.33 15.28 -6.15
N GLU A 249 15.37 16.03 -5.77
CA GLU A 249 15.25 17.17 -4.84
C GLU A 249 14.17 18.19 -5.24
N PRO A 250 14.06 18.63 -6.52
CA PRO A 250 12.99 19.56 -6.88
C PRO A 250 11.58 19.02 -6.60
N PHE A 251 11.36 17.72 -6.78
CA PHE A 251 10.09 17.06 -6.42
C PHE A 251 9.85 17.10 -4.91
N LEU A 252 10.90 16.80 -4.12
CA LEU A 252 10.80 16.79 -2.66
C LEU A 252 10.58 18.20 -2.09
N ASP A 253 11.21 19.23 -2.68
CA ASP A 253 11.01 20.61 -2.28
C ASP A 253 9.58 21.07 -2.54
N ALA A 254 9.05 20.77 -3.74
CA ALA A 254 7.67 21.09 -4.09
C ALA A 254 6.65 20.32 -3.21
N LEU A 255 6.90 19.03 -2.95
CA LEU A 255 6.07 18.23 -2.06
C LEU A 255 6.05 18.77 -0.63
N ASP A 256 7.21 19.16 -0.09
CA ASP A 256 7.33 19.69 1.27
C ASP A 256 6.68 21.06 1.42
N ALA A 257 6.84 21.94 0.43
CA ALA A 257 6.27 23.28 0.41
C ALA A 257 4.78 23.31 0.16
N TRP A 258 4.21 22.31 -0.54
CA TRP A 258 2.83 22.34 -1.00
C TRP A 258 1.81 22.53 0.13
N GLN A 259 0.80 23.39 -0.11
CA GLN A 259 -0.33 23.67 0.79
C GLN A 259 -1.67 23.54 0.03
N PRO A 260 -2.81 23.32 0.73
CA PRO A 260 -4.13 23.20 0.10
C PRO A 260 -4.57 24.41 -0.70
N ASP A 261 -4.12 25.62 -0.33
CA ASP A 261 -4.43 26.89 -0.99
C ASP A 261 -3.81 27.00 -2.40
N ASP A 262 -2.90 26.07 -2.73
CA ASP A 262 -2.31 25.94 -4.08
C ASP A 262 -3.28 25.27 -5.08
N LEU A 263 -4.51 24.91 -4.65
CA LEU A 263 -5.53 24.35 -5.54
C LEU A 263 -6.25 25.49 -6.30
N PRO A 264 -6.36 25.39 -7.65
CA PRO A 264 -7.13 26.37 -8.41
C PRO A 264 -8.60 26.37 -7.95
N GLY A 265 -9.06 27.47 -7.38
CA GLY A 265 -10.46 27.66 -6.97
C GLY A 265 -10.78 27.37 -5.50
N SER A 266 -9.78 27.32 -4.60
CA SER A 266 -9.97 27.35 -3.13
C SER A 266 -10.25 28.74 -2.61
#